data_4ffefa04a6ae552c7ad625a55c3d363c
#
_entry.id   4ffefa04a6ae552c7ad625a55c3d363c
#
_cell.length_a   1.000
_cell.length_b   1.000
_cell.length_c   1.000
_cell.angle_alpha   90.00
_cell.angle_beta   90.00
_cell.angle_gamma   90.00
#
_symmetry.space_group_name_H-M   'P 1'
#
loop_
_entity.id
_entity.type
_entity.pdbx_description
1 polymer ?
#
loop_
_entity_poly.entity_id
_entity_poly.type
_entity_poly.pdbx_seq_one_letter_code
_entity_poly.pdbx_strand_id
1 'polypeptide(L)'
;MLHDLVGRKFPAYCDLSSEPGTAWTLVISWSTKYRALLAFQRTPFNVDTPVNEYAHNWNLYRLSLSRMRSLQKHSTHWRATCSFETYGVDFTDYVRGTFQDLNVVDYSGAGKCKKVEYINIRGHVGIHQTVPFWQGKAIGGKKDFVHIDTTHTITRCEFQGKDHAGGEDNFGLYVHVNNKFRCTHGKHSTTQWWFGAHI
;
A
#
# COMPACT_ATOMS: atom_id res chain seq x y z
N MET A 1 4.59 -22.44 4.39
CA MET A 1 3.50 -22.35 3.41
C MET A 1 2.27 -21.77 4.12
N LEU A 2 1.61 -20.79 3.51
CA LEU A 2 0.43 -20.12 4.10
C LEU A 2 -0.86 -20.84 3.70
N HIS A 3 -1.95 -20.58 4.43
CA HIS A 3 -3.27 -21.15 4.15
C HIS A 3 -4.28 -20.02 3.96
N ASP A 4 -5.22 -20.20 3.02
CA ASP A 4 -6.35 -19.28 2.85
C ASP A 4 -7.47 -19.58 3.89
N LEU A 5 -8.58 -18.83 3.84
CA LEU A 5 -9.69 -18.98 4.80
C LEU A 5 -10.39 -20.34 4.75
N VAL A 6 -10.20 -21.12 3.69
CA VAL A 6 -10.78 -22.48 3.54
C VAL A 6 -9.71 -23.57 3.67
N GLY A 7 -8.53 -23.21 4.17
CA GLY A 7 -7.44 -24.14 4.48
C GLY A 7 -6.58 -24.57 3.29
N ARG A 8 -6.72 -23.96 2.10
CA ARG A 8 -5.90 -24.30 0.95
C ARG A 8 -4.53 -23.62 1.05
N LYS A 9 -3.47 -24.37 0.82
CA LYS A 9 -2.10 -23.87 0.81
C LYS A 9 -1.86 -22.96 -0.39
N PHE A 10 -1.11 -21.88 -0.17
CA PHE A 10 -0.67 -21.01 -1.25
C PHE A 10 0.75 -20.51 -1.05
N PRO A 11 1.52 -20.27 -2.15
CA PRO A 11 2.80 -19.62 -2.08
C PRO A 11 2.61 -18.10 -1.86
N ALA A 12 3.54 -17.47 -1.13
CA ALA A 12 3.62 -16.03 -1.00
C ALA A 12 5.08 -15.61 -0.85
N TYR A 13 5.39 -14.42 -1.32
CA TYR A 13 6.68 -13.80 -1.04
C TYR A 13 6.67 -13.23 0.36
N CYS A 14 7.69 -13.57 1.17
CA CYS A 14 7.84 -13.07 2.53
C CYS A 14 9.19 -12.36 2.68
N ASP A 15 9.15 -11.21 3.34
CA ASP A 15 10.34 -10.51 3.81
C ASP A 15 10.49 -10.75 5.32
N LEU A 16 11.57 -11.41 5.69
CA LEU A 16 11.89 -11.81 7.07
C LEU A 16 13.17 -11.13 7.58
N SER A 17 13.75 -10.21 6.83
CA SER A 17 15.08 -9.69 7.12
C SER A 17 15.23 -8.18 7.00
N SER A 18 14.40 -7.48 6.22
CA SER A 18 14.57 -6.04 6.00
C SER A 18 14.29 -5.19 7.23
N GLU A 19 13.37 -5.64 8.09
CA GLU A 19 13.07 -4.99 9.37
C GLU A 19 13.25 -6.02 10.49
N PRO A 20 14.30 -5.90 11.33
CA PRO A 20 14.59 -6.85 12.40
C PRO A 20 13.39 -7.07 13.34
N GLY A 21 13.12 -8.32 13.70
CA GLY A 21 12.01 -8.69 14.58
C GLY A 21 10.62 -8.59 13.93
N THR A 22 10.54 -8.57 12.60
CA THR A 22 9.25 -8.54 11.88
C THR A 22 9.21 -9.60 10.78
N ALA A 23 7.99 -10.00 10.41
CA ALA A 23 7.73 -10.85 9.26
C ALA A 23 6.63 -10.20 8.41
N TRP A 24 6.90 -10.04 7.12
CA TRP A 24 6.01 -9.40 6.17
C TRP A 24 5.67 -10.31 5.00
N THR A 25 4.41 -10.35 4.61
CA THR A 25 3.92 -11.08 3.42
C THR A 25 3.42 -10.09 2.39
N LEU A 26 3.92 -10.21 1.17
CA LEU A 26 3.50 -9.40 0.04
C LEU A 26 2.05 -9.72 -0.34
N VAL A 27 1.20 -8.71 -0.43
CA VAL A 27 -0.22 -8.87 -0.81
C VAL A 27 -0.54 -8.23 -2.16
N ILE A 28 0.10 -7.11 -2.50
CA ILE A 28 -0.04 -6.43 -3.79
C ILE A 28 1.32 -5.89 -4.20
N SER A 29 1.67 -6.04 -5.49
CA SER A 29 2.80 -5.37 -6.13
C SER A 29 2.48 -5.04 -7.58
N TRP A 30 2.79 -3.82 -8.00
CA TRP A 30 2.56 -3.40 -9.38
C TRP A 30 3.51 -2.27 -9.80
N SER A 31 3.87 -2.26 -11.07
CA SER A 31 4.75 -1.22 -11.60
C SER A 31 3.97 -0.06 -12.21
N THR A 32 4.58 1.11 -12.23
CA THR A 32 4.03 2.35 -12.80
C THR A 32 3.60 2.17 -14.26
N LYS A 33 4.25 1.26 -15.01
CA LYS A 33 3.85 0.87 -16.37
C LYS A 33 2.39 0.39 -16.42
N TYR A 34 1.92 -0.28 -15.37
CA TYR A 34 0.60 -0.88 -15.31
C TYR A 34 -0.40 -0.09 -14.45
N ARG A 35 -0.09 1.17 -14.15
CA ARG A 35 -0.93 2.04 -13.31
C ARG A 35 -2.37 2.21 -13.81
N ALA A 36 -2.60 2.02 -15.10
CA ALA A 36 -3.96 2.10 -15.68
C ALA A 36 -4.84 0.87 -15.38
N LEU A 37 -4.25 -0.26 -14.95
CA LEU A 37 -5.02 -1.46 -14.64
C LEU A 37 -5.86 -1.26 -13.39
N LEU A 38 -7.15 -1.54 -13.51
CA LEU A 38 -8.13 -1.33 -12.44
C LEU A 38 -7.79 -2.10 -11.17
N ALA A 39 -7.27 -3.34 -11.29
CA ALA A 39 -6.96 -4.23 -10.17
C ALA A 39 -6.00 -3.63 -9.13
N PHE A 40 -5.24 -2.60 -9.47
CA PHE A 40 -4.24 -2.04 -8.58
C PHE A 40 -4.68 -0.73 -7.93
N GLN A 41 -4.74 0.37 -8.69
CA GLN A 41 -5.01 1.67 -8.07
C GLN A 41 -6.51 1.98 -7.89
N ARG A 42 -7.41 1.24 -8.54
CA ARG A 42 -8.86 1.55 -8.55
C ARG A 42 -9.73 0.47 -7.91
N THR A 43 -9.16 -0.62 -7.49
CA THR A 43 -9.91 -1.71 -6.87
C THR A 43 -9.58 -1.78 -5.39
N PRO A 44 -10.55 -1.51 -4.50
CA PRO A 44 -10.39 -1.62 -3.05
C PRO A 44 -9.82 -2.98 -2.61
N PHE A 45 -9.13 -3.01 -1.47
CA PHE A 45 -8.60 -4.27 -0.92
C PHE A 45 -9.69 -5.31 -0.68
N ASN A 46 -10.91 -4.90 -0.31
CA ASN A 46 -12.04 -5.79 -0.04
C ASN A 46 -12.76 -6.31 -1.30
N VAL A 47 -12.28 -5.99 -2.48
CA VAL A 47 -12.82 -6.52 -3.76
C VAL A 47 -11.90 -7.64 -4.26
N ASP A 48 -12.50 -8.81 -4.54
CA ASP A 48 -11.75 -9.97 -5.01
C ASP A 48 -11.35 -9.83 -6.48
N THR A 49 -10.09 -9.52 -6.71
CA THR A 49 -9.50 -9.33 -8.04
C THR A 49 -8.06 -9.82 -8.06
N PRO A 50 -7.83 -11.14 -7.92
CA PRO A 50 -6.48 -11.69 -7.90
C PRO A 50 -5.77 -11.51 -9.24
N VAL A 51 -4.46 -11.27 -9.17
CA VAL A 51 -3.57 -11.18 -10.34
C VAL A 51 -2.30 -11.96 -10.03
N ASN A 52 -1.98 -12.96 -10.83
CA ASN A 52 -0.78 -13.81 -10.70
C ASN A 52 -0.56 -14.34 -9.26
N GLU A 53 -1.63 -14.62 -8.52
CA GLU A 53 -1.55 -14.92 -7.08
C GLU A 53 -0.81 -16.22 -6.71
N TYR A 54 -0.48 -17.06 -7.69
CA TYR A 54 0.31 -18.28 -7.52
C TYR A 54 1.77 -18.14 -7.94
N ALA A 55 2.11 -17.01 -8.60
CA ALA A 55 3.45 -16.76 -9.10
C ALA A 55 3.84 -15.31 -8.77
N HIS A 56 4.68 -15.15 -7.75
CA HIS A 56 5.19 -13.84 -7.35
C HIS A 56 5.75 -13.06 -8.55
N ASN A 57 5.34 -11.79 -8.67
CA ASN A 57 5.72 -10.89 -9.73
C ASN A 57 5.68 -9.44 -9.23
N TRP A 58 6.81 -8.75 -9.23
CA TRP A 58 6.88 -7.36 -8.78
C TRP A 58 6.03 -6.39 -9.61
N ASN A 59 5.84 -6.69 -10.89
CA ASN A 59 5.13 -5.79 -11.80
C ASN A 59 3.61 -5.95 -11.78
N LEU A 60 3.09 -7.15 -11.48
CA LEU A 60 1.69 -7.52 -11.61
C LEU A 60 1.35 -8.66 -10.63
N TYR A 61 1.09 -8.32 -9.37
CA TYR A 61 0.76 -9.28 -8.33
C TYR A 61 -0.32 -8.75 -7.40
N ARG A 62 -1.34 -9.54 -7.17
CA ARG A 62 -2.36 -9.27 -6.17
C ARG A 62 -2.95 -10.58 -5.68
N LEU A 63 -2.95 -10.78 -4.38
CA LEU A 63 -3.62 -11.91 -3.74
C LEU A 63 -5.14 -11.78 -3.85
N SER A 64 -5.84 -12.90 -3.84
CA SER A 64 -7.29 -12.94 -3.67
C SER A 64 -7.70 -12.39 -2.30
N LEU A 65 -8.94 -11.91 -2.20
CA LEU A 65 -9.48 -11.39 -0.94
C LEU A 65 -9.46 -12.44 0.17
N SER A 66 -9.73 -13.71 -0.16
CA SER A 66 -9.67 -14.83 0.80
C SER A 66 -8.29 -14.96 1.44
N ARG A 67 -7.23 -14.85 0.63
CA ARG A 67 -5.83 -14.93 1.10
C ARG A 67 -5.45 -13.67 1.90
N MET A 68 -5.80 -12.48 1.43
CA MET A 68 -5.55 -11.24 2.18
C MET A 68 -6.23 -11.25 3.55
N ARG A 69 -7.47 -11.71 3.65
CA ARG A 69 -8.19 -11.84 4.93
C ARG A 69 -7.60 -12.90 5.85
N SER A 70 -7.09 -13.98 5.29
CA SER A 70 -6.38 -14.98 6.10
C SER A 70 -5.10 -14.40 6.69
N LEU A 71 -4.30 -13.68 5.90
CA LEU A 71 -3.10 -12.99 6.37
C LEU A 71 -3.43 -11.92 7.41
N GLN A 72 -4.46 -11.11 7.18
CA GLN A 72 -4.91 -10.06 8.10
C GLN A 72 -5.19 -10.59 9.51
N LYS A 73 -5.81 -11.78 9.63
CA LYS A 73 -6.11 -12.41 10.95
C LYS A 73 -4.85 -12.67 11.78
N HIS A 74 -3.72 -12.85 11.15
CA HIS A 74 -2.43 -13.15 11.78
C HIS A 74 -1.44 -11.98 11.70
N SER A 75 -1.89 -10.82 11.21
CA SER A 75 -1.09 -9.63 11.06
C SER A 75 -1.57 -8.53 12.00
N THR A 76 -0.66 -7.83 12.62
CA THR A 76 -0.94 -6.66 13.45
C THR A 76 -0.71 -5.36 12.67
N HIS A 77 0.14 -5.41 11.65
CA HIS A 77 0.58 -4.25 10.88
C HIS A 77 0.42 -4.46 9.38
N TRP A 78 0.38 -3.35 8.67
CA TRP A 78 0.52 -3.26 7.23
C TRP A 78 1.60 -2.22 6.90
N ARG A 79 2.26 -2.36 5.75
CA ARG A 79 3.17 -1.36 5.21
C ARG A 79 3.01 -1.21 3.71
N ALA A 80 3.41 -0.04 3.17
CA ALA A 80 3.65 0.12 1.75
C ALA A 80 5.09 0.57 1.50
N THR A 81 5.68 0.04 0.43
CA THR A 81 7.06 0.29 0.00
C THR A 81 7.10 0.69 -1.46
N CYS A 82 8.18 1.34 -1.87
CA CYS A 82 8.44 1.71 -3.25
C CYS A 82 9.69 0.99 -3.77
N SER A 83 9.56 0.27 -4.89
CA SER A 83 10.67 -0.43 -5.56
C SER A 83 11.50 -1.29 -4.60
N PHE A 84 10.80 -2.10 -3.81
CA PHE A 84 11.40 -2.97 -2.79
C PHE A 84 12.47 -3.91 -3.37
N GLU A 85 12.25 -4.41 -4.58
CA GLU A 85 13.20 -5.29 -5.29
C GLU A 85 14.56 -4.60 -5.56
N THR A 86 14.59 -3.28 -5.55
CA THR A 86 15.81 -2.49 -5.80
C THR A 86 16.41 -1.97 -4.51
N TYR A 87 15.57 -1.48 -3.58
CA TYR A 87 16.02 -0.73 -2.40
C TYR A 87 15.84 -1.47 -1.09
N GLY A 88 15.06 -2.56 -1.06
CA GLY A 88 14.65 -3.19 0.20
C GLY A 88 13.84 -2.22 1.07
N VAL A 89 14.14 -2.18 2.38
CA VAL A 89 13.59 -1.23 3.33
C VAL A 89 14.72 -0.40 3.95
N ASP A 90 14.73 0.88 3.64
CA ASP A 90 15.58 1.90 4.26
C ASP A 90 14.74 3.06 4.83
N PHE A 91 13.42 2.83 4.96
CA PHE A 91 12.43 3.79 5.44
C PHE A 91 12.28 5.06 4.57
N THR A 92 12.78 5.06 3.34
CA THR A 92 12.57 6.13 2.35
C THR A 92 11.41 5.74 1.43
N ASP A 93 10.48 6.69 1.21
CA ASP A 93 9.25 6.44 0.45
C ASP A 93 8.54 5.18 0.95
N TYR A 94 8.20 5.24 2.23
CA TYR A 94 7.72 4.13 3.05
C TYR A 94 6.59 4.60 3.96
N VAL A 95 5.61 3.74 4.21
CA VAL A 95 4.58 3.97 5.23
C VAL A 95 4.26 2.68 5.96
N ARG A 96 4.04 2.76 7.28
CA ARG A 96 3.60 1.66 8.13
C ARG A 96 2.51 2.11 9.08
N GLY A 97 1.52 1.26 9.28
CA GLY A 97 0.45 1.45 10.24
C GLY A 97 -0.06 0.14 10.82
N THR A 98 -0.89 0.22 11.85
CA THR A 98 -1.51 -0.93 12.48
C THR A 98 -2.89 -1.22 11.86
N PHE A 99 -3.30 -2.48 11.87
CA PHE A 99 -4.68 -2.85 11.53
C PHE A 99 -5.71 -2.30 12.53
N GLN A 100 -5.28 -2.00 13.76
CA GLN A 100 -6.12 -1.38 14.80
C GLN A 100 -6.50 0.06 14.42
N ASP A 101 -5.55 0.86 13.97
CA ASP A 101 -5.77 2.27 13.58
C ASP A 101 -6.42 2.39 12.20
N LEU A 102 -6.02 1.53 11.27
CA LEU A 102 -6.55 1.47 9.92
C LEU A 102 -6.57 0.04 9.38
N ASN A 103 -7.73 -0.58 9.39
CA ASN A 103 -7.93 -1.83 8.69
C ASN A 103 -8.03 -1.56 7.17
N VAL A 104 -6.89 -1.64 6.48
CA VAL A 104 -6.81 -1.35 5.04
C VAL A 104 -7.66 -2.28 4.18
N VAL A 105 -7.98 -3.50 4.67
CA VAL A 105 -8.83 -4.44 3.92
C VAL A 105 -10.28 -4.00 3.94
N ASP A 106 -10.83 -3.65 5.11
CA ASP A 106 -12.27 -3.40 5.27
C ASP A 106 -12.64 -1.91 5.24
N TYR A 107 -11.66 -1.01 5.30
CA TYR A 107 -11.92 0.42 5.27
C TYR A 107 -12.62 0.85 3.97
N SER A 108 -13.60 1.75 4.11
CA SER A 108 -14.21 2.48 3.00
C SER A 108 -14.40 3.94 3.39
N GLY A 109 -13.85 4.84 2.61
CA GLY A 109 -13.96 6.28 2.87
C GLY A 109 -13.11 7.12 1.92
N ALA A 110 -13.42 8.41 1.89
CA ALA A 110 -12.81 9.39 1.00
C ALA A 110 -11.98 10.39 1.82
N GLY A 111 -10.66 10.25 1.81
CA GLY A 111 -9.72 11.20 2.40
C GLY A 111 -9.86 11.41 3.92
N LYS A 112 -10.40 10.46 4.65
CA LYS A 112 -10.45 10.58 6.12
C LYS A 112 -9.07 10.40 6.71
N CYS A 113 -8.74 11.24 7.68
CA CYS A 113 -7.49 11.15 8.44
C CYS A 113 -7.42 9.82 9.20
N LYS A 114 -6.36 9.07 8.94
CA LYS A 114 -6.06 7.78 9.57
C LYS A 114 -4.67 7.83 10.17
N LYS A 115 -4.52 7.31 11.37
CA LYS A 115 -3.24 7.27 12.05
C LYS A 115 -2.32 6.24 11.39
N VAL A 116 -1.06 6.62 11.21
CA VAL A 116 0.04 5.75 10.80
C VAL A 116 1.16 5.86 11.83
N GLU A 117 1.94 4.80 11.99
CA GLU A 117 3.07 4.81 12.90
C GLU A 117 4.25 5.59 12.34
N TYR A 118 4.49 5.42 11.05
CA TYR A 118 5.58 6.05 10.34
C TYR A 118 5.19 6.29 8.88
N ILE A 119 5.56 7.45 8.36
CA ILE A 119 5.48 7.77 6.94
C ILE A 119 6.69 8.59 6.53
N ASN A 120 7.27 8.28 5.40
CA ASN A 120 8.30 9.08 4.75
C ASN A 120 7.96 9.17 3.26
N ILE A 121 7.83 10.38 2.77
CA ILE A 121 7.65 10.67 1.35
C ILE A 121 8.68 11.71 0.96
N ARG A 122 9.63 11.32 0.12
CA ARG A 122 10.71 12.18 -0.38
C ARG A 122 11.48 12.91 0.74
N GLY A 123 11.71 12.21 1.86
CA GLY A 123 12.41 12.75 3.03
C GLY A 123 11.54 13.56 4.00
N HIS A 124 10.26 13.79 3.69
CA HIS A 124 9.30 14.32 4.66
C HIS A 124 8.84 13.19 5.56
N VAL A 125 9.18 13.26 6.85
CA VAL A 125 8.92 12.22 7.83
C VAL A 125 7.80 12.62 8.77
N GLY A 126 6.87 11.70 9.00
CA GLY A 126 5.85 11.78 10.04
C GLY A 126 5.90 10.53 10.92
N ILE A 127 5.85 10.74 12.25
CA ILE A 127 5.82 9.68 13.25
C ILE A 127 4.54 9.81 14.06
N HIS A 128 3.76 8.73 14.14
CA HIS A 128 2.46 8.68 14.81
C HIS A 128 1.49 9.81 14.38
N GLN A 129 1.48 10.13 13.09
CA GLN A 129 0.67 11.18 12.50
C GLN A 129 -0.53 10.62 11.74
N THR A 130 -1.51 11.47 11.49
CA THR A 130 -2.65 11.15 10.64
C THR A 130 -2.38 11.54 9.19
N VAL A 131 -2.81 10.66 8.27
CA VAL A 131 -2.71 10.83 6.82
C VAL A 131 -4.08 10.68 6.17
N PRO A 132 -4.38 11.36 5.05
CA PRO A 132 -5.61 11.12 4.31
C PRO A 132 -5.55 9.76 3.60
N PHE A 133 -6.49 8.88 3.92
CA PHE A 133 -6.62 7.58 3.27
C PHE A 133 -7.91 7.50 2.44
N TRP A 134 -7.78 7.02 1.23
CA TRP A 134 -8.84 6.89 0.25
C TRP A 134 -9.04 5.45 -0.14
N GLN A 135 -10.26 4.92 -0.03
CA GLN A 135 -10.62 3.61 -0.55
C GLN A 135 -12.14 3.47 -0.67
N GLY A 136 -12.62 2.97 -1.81
CA GLY A 136 -13.98 2.48 -1.99
C GLY A 136 -15.09 3.52 -1.98
N LYS A 137 -14.78 4.83 -2.00
CA LYS A 137 -15.77 5.90 -2.20
C LYS A 137 -15.26 6.97 -3.15
N ALA A 138 -16.09 7.28 -4.13
CA ALA A 138 -15.84 8.35 -5.07
C ALA A 138 -16.19 9.71 -4.46
N ILE A 139 -15.37 10.74 -4.74
CA ILE A 139 -15.76 12.14 -4.56
C ILE A 139 -16.11 12.70 -5.94
N GLY A 140 -17.28 13.31 -6.05
CA GLY A 140 -17.69 14.00 -7.28
C GLY A 140 -17.82 13.09 -8.49
N GLY A 141 -18.28 11.85 -8.31
CA GLY A 141 -18.51 10.89 -9.40
C GLY A 141 -17.24 10.28 -10.01
N LYS A 142 -16.06 10.55 -9.45
CA LYS A 142 -14.81 9.90 -9.85
C LYS A 142 -14.64 8.57 -9.09
N LYS A 143 -14.23 7.54 -9.84
CA LYS A 143 -14.13 6.17 -9.36
C LYS A 143 -13.11 6.00 -8.24
N ASP A 144 -13.37 5.01 -7.41
CA ASP A 144 -12.60 4.56 -6.26
C ASP A 144 -11.10 4.45 -6.53
N PHE A 145 -10.32 5.03 -5.63
CA PHE A 145 -8.87 4.89 -5.63
C PHE A 145 -8.44 4.29 -4.29
N VAL A 146 -7.35 3.55 -4.29
CA VAL A 146 -6.71 3.06 -3.08
C VAL A 146 -5.39 3.80 -2.94
N HIS A 147 -5.33 4.76 -2.02
CA HIS A 147 -4.08 5.48 -1.79
C HIS A 147 -4.04 6.20 -0.45
N ILE A 148 -2.83 6.45 0.01
CA ILE A 148 -2.51 7.40 1.06
C ILE A 148 -1.99 8.67 0.38
N ASP A 149 -2.65 9.79 0.61
CA ASP A 149 -2.24 11.06 0.03
C ASP A 149 -1.17 11.76 0.89
N THR A 150 -0.36 12.60 0.27
CA THR A 150 0.68 13.36 0.98
C THR A 150 0.14 14.60 1.66
N THR A 151 -0.81 15.23 1.01
CA THR A 151 -1.41 16.47 1.50
C THR A 151 -2.79 16.60 0.89
N HIS A 152 -3.76 16.93 1.71
CA HIS A 152 -5.07 17.25 1.21
C HIS A 152 -5.61 18.51 1.89
N THR A 153 -5.77 19.58 1.15
CA THR A 153 -6.25 20.88 1.65
C THR A 153 -7.61 20.81 2.33
N ILE A 154 -8.42 19.80 1.98
CA ILE A 154 -9.77 19.60 2.51
C ILE A 154 -9.75 18.80 3.84
N THR A 155 -8.86 17.83 3.99
CA THR A 155 -8.90 16.88 5.12
C THR A 155 -8.14 17.32 6.35
N ARG A 156 -7.19 18.24 6.21
CA ARG A 156 -6.39 18.82 7.31
C ARG A 156 -5.76 17.76 8.24
N CYS A 157 -5.26 16.65 7.69
CA CYS A 157 -4.50 15.66 8.46
C CYS A 157 -3.16 16.25 8.89
N GLU A 158 -2.54 15.63 9.91
CA GLU A 158 -1.31 16.16 10.51
C GLU A 158 -0.11 16.09 9.58
N PHE A 159 0.05 14.97 8.86
CA PHE A 159 1.14 14.82 7.91
C PHE A 159 1.00 15.74 6.71
N GLN A 160 2.04 16.49 6.44
CA GLN A 160 2.13 17.40 5.32
C GLN A 160 3.40 17.07 4.52
N GLY A 161 3.27 16.26 3.48
CA GLY A 161 4.31 16.14 2.45
C GLY A 161 4.31 17.39 1.60
N LYS A 162 5.44 18.10 1.51
CA LYS A 162 5.54 19.33 0.72
C LYS A 162 5.76 19.02 -0.77
N ASP A 163 5.47 19.98 -1.62
CA ASP A 163 5.77 19.96 -3.06
C ASP A 163 5.08 18.81 -3.82
N HIS A 164 3.81 18.56 -3.52
CA HIS A 164 3.00 17.63 -4.30
C HIS A 164 2.38 18.34 -5.52
N ALA A 165 2.42 17.71 -6.65
CA ALA A 165 1.40 17.89 -7.67
C ALA A 165 0.40 16.75 -7.50
N GLY A 166 -0.88 16.99 -7.65
CA GLY A 166 -1.90 16.00 -7.27
C GLY A 166 -1.73 14.63 -7.94
N GLY A 167 -1.52 13.60 -7.13
CA GLY A 167 -1.56 12.21 -7.53
C GLY A 167 -0.26 11.58 -8.01
N GLU A 168 0.90 12.05 -7.61
CA GLU A 168 2.19 11.40 -7.91
C GLU A 168 2.99 10.98 -6.68
N ASP A 169 2.79 11.64 -5.55
CA ASP A 169 3.54 11.42 -4.31
C ASP A 169 2.69 10.73 -3.25
N ASN A 170 2.09 9.62 -3.61
CA ASN A 170 1.25 8.84 -2.71
C ASN A 170 1.46 7.35 -2.94
N PHE A 171 0.98 6.53 -1.98
CA PHE A 171 1.07 5.08 -2.11
C PHE A 171 -0.21 4.53 -2.75
N GLY A 172 -0.32 4.57 -4.08
CA GLY A 172 -1.38 3.86 -4.77
C GLY A 172 -2.03 4.55 -5.97
N LEU A 173 -2.13 5.88 -6.01
CA LEU A 173 -2.71 6.60 -7.15
C LEU A 173 -1.65 7.44 -7.86
N TYR A 174 -1.37 7.10 -9.11
CA TYR A 174 -0.36 7.80 -9.92
C TYR A 174 -0.98 8.36 -11.20
N VAL A 175 -1.53 9.57 -11.11
CA VAL A 175 -2.01 10.33 -12.27
C VAL A 175 -0.82 10.91 -13.03
N HIS A 176 0.11 11.49 -12.29
CA HIS A 176 1.38 11.99 -12.79
C HIS A 176 2.54 11.15 -12.27
N VAL A 177 3.75 11.42 -12.68
CA VAL A 177 4.96 10.77 -12.18
C VAL A 177 5.89 11.82 -11.60
N ASN A 178 6.51 11.49 -10.47
CA ASN A 178 7.53 12.30 -9.86
C ASN A 178 8.82 11.48 -9.78
N ASN A 179 9.85 11.89 -10.51
CA ASN A 179 11.13 11.18 -10.56
C ASN A 179 11.93 11.23 -9.24
N LYS A 180 11.48 12.02 -8.27
CA LYS A 180 12.05 12.08 -6.91
C LYS A 180 11.35 11.12 -5.94
N PHE A 181 10.24 10.50 -6.34
CA PHE A 181 9.49 9.54 -5.55
C PHE A 181 9.71 8.13 -6.08
N ARG A 182 10.22 7.23 -5.26
CA ARG A 182 10.66 5.88 -5.69
C ARG A 182 9.56 5.05 -6.33
N CYS A 183 8.30 5.21 -5.91
CA CYS A 183 7.18 4.50 -6.53
C CYS A 183 6.88 4.97 -7.97
N THR A 184 7.32 6.17 -8.35
CA THR A 184 7.08 6.76 -9.68
C THR A 184 8.32 7.30 -10.37
N HIS A 185 9.52 6.96 -9.87
CA HIS A 185 10.79 7.39 -10.46
C HIS A 185 10.90 7.07 -11.95
N GLY A 186 10.35 5.95 -12.39
CA GLY A 186 10.32 5.53 -13.79
C GLY A 186 9.20 4.53 -14.07
N LYS A 187 9.05 4.12 -15.33
CA LYS A 187 8.00 3.18 -15.76
C LYS A 187 8.08 1.79 -15.10
N HIS A 188 9.25 1.41 -14.60
CA HIS A 188 9.49 0.14 -13.93
C HIS A 188 9.47 0.24 -12.40
N SER A 189 9.34 1.46 -11.85
CA SER A 189 9.16 1.64 -10.41
C SER A 189 7.92 0.94 -9.94
N THR A 190 7.99 0.33 -8.77
CA THR A 190 6.94 -0.52 -8.24
C THR A 190 6.41 -0.02 -6.91
N THR A 191 5.16 -0.34 -6.62
CA THR A 191 4.49 -0.09 -5.34
C THR A 191 4.08 -1.41 -4.76
N GLN A 192 4.45 -1.67 -3.50
CA GLN A 192 4.10 -2.87 -2.78
C GLN A 192 3.26 -2.57 -1.56
N TRP A 193 2.32 -3.48 -1.24
CA TRP A 193 1.62 -3.53 0.03
C TRP A 193 1.87 -4.87 0.69
N TRP A 194 2.08 -4.82 2.01
CA TRP A 194 2.48 -5.97 2.83
C TRP A 194 1.63 -6.04 4.09
N PHE A 195 1.34 -7.26 4.54
CA PHE A 195 0.76 -7.53 5.85
C PHE A 195 1.77 -8.28 6.70
N GLY A 196 1.87 -7.93 7.98
CA GLY A 196 2.89 -8.51 8.85
C GLY A 196 2.67 -8.27 10.33
N ALA A 197 3.64 -8.76 11.11
CA ALA A 197 3.66 -8.64 12.56
C ALA A 197 5.10 -8.64 13.08
N HIS A 198 5.27 -8.17 14.32
CA HIS A 198 6.46 -8.46 15.10
C HIS A 198 6.49 -9.96 15.46
N ILE A 199 7.68 -10.58 15.44
CA ILE A 199 7.95 -11.98 15.75
C ILE A 199 8.89 -12.09 16.93
#